data_baba1c508b75c213596ba9906430d265
#
_entry.id   baba1c508b75c213596ba9906430d265
#
_cell.length_a   1.000
_cell.length_b   1.000
_cell.length_c   1.000
_cell.angle_alpha   90.00
_cell.angle_beta   90.00
_cell.angle_gamma   90.00
#
_symmetry.space_group_name_H-M   'P 1'
#
loop_
_entity.id
_entity.type
_entity.pdbx_description
1 polymer ?
#
loop_
_entity_poly.entity_id
_entity_poly.type
_entity_poly.pdbx_seq_one_letter_code
_entity_poly.pdbx_strand_id
1 'polypeptide(L)'
;YTRAAGRCLAFAAERDGMTLIGTVLACPDWFTQAAALLDQTFDRYEMYQAMAENETVAQLPVLDGVTDWVGVTLRQPLSGPVAKGTIPSVRLTLPEILQAGFGTQEAIGVAELIDGDATIATALLYPAQSVGERTFLTGLGQAVRDWLVLGE
;
A
#
# COMPACT_ATOMS: atom_id res chain seq x y z
N TYR A 1 11.50 -16.00 -35.47
CA TYR A 1 11.58 -15.18 -36.68
C TYR A 1 10.80 -15.80 -37.83
N THR A 2 9.85 -15.07 -38.37
CA THR A 2 9.20 -15.41 -39.63
C THR A 2 9.34 -14.23 -40.60
N ARG A 3 9.38 -14.50 -41.91
CA ARG A 3 9.50 -13.46 -42.93
C ARG A 3 8.35 -12.42 -42.87
N ALA A 4 7.15 -12.89 -42.49
CA ALA A 4 5.97 -12.06 -42.40
C ALA A 4 5.96 -11.15 -41.15
N ALA A 5 6.49 -11.63 -40.01
CA ALA A 5 6.51 -10.89 -38.76
C ALA A 5 7.71 -9.95 -38.63
N GLY A 6 8.76 -10.13 -39.45
CA GLY A 6 10.00 -9.39 -39.31
C GLY A 6 10.77 -9.73 -38.03
N ARG A 7 11.63 -8.84 -37.57
CA ARG A 7 12.37 -8.99 -36.32
C ARG A 7 11.56 -8.45 -35.17
N CYS A 8 11.28 -9.32 -34.18
CA CYS A 8 10.53 -8.98 -32.98
C CYS A 8 11.34 -9.38 -31.74
N LEU A 9 11.22 -8.60 -30.67
CA LEU A 9 11.88 -8.84 -29.39
C LEU A 9 10.90 -8.53 -28.26
N ALA A 10 10.76 -9.45 -27.32
CA ALA A 10 10.22 -9.16 -25.98
C ALA A 10 11.42 -9.04 -25.03
N PHE A 11 11.40 -8.05 -24.16
CA PHE A 11 12.51 -7.76 -23.25
C PHE A 11 11.98 -7.34 -21.88
N ALA A 12 12.79 -7.56 -20.85
CA ALA A 12 12.58 -7.04 -19.51
C ALA A 12 13.93 -6.57 -18.96
N ALA A 13 13.88 -5.54 -18.14
CA ALA A 13 15.03 -5.05 -17.38
C ALA A 13 14.58 -4.48 -16.04
N GLU A 14 15.46 -4.55 -15.05
CA GLU A 14 15.25 -4.00 -13.73
C GLU A 14 16.35 -2.99 -13.39
N ARG A 15 15.95 -1.86 -12.81
CA ARG A 15 16.84 -0.83 -12.28
C ARG A 15 16.18 -0.16 -11.09
N ASP A 16 16.89 -0.05 -9.97
CA ASP A 16 16.44 0.64 -8.74
C ASP A 16 15.05 0.20 -8.26
N GLY A 17 14.78 -1.12 -8.31
CA GLY A 17 13.50 -1.72 -7.90
C GLY A 17 12.36 -1.55 -8.92
N MET A 18 12.58 -0.93 -10.06
CA MET A 18 11.63 -0.79 -11.15
C MET A 18 11.89 -1.81 -12.25
N THR A 19 10.92 -2.69 -12.51
CA THR A 19 10.96 -3.65 -13.61
C THR A 19 10.18 -3.11 -14.80
N LEU A 20 10.84 -3.03 -15.95
CA LEU A 20 10.23 -2.65 -17.23
C LEU A 20 10.12 -3.89 -18.13
N ILE A 21 8.97 -4.04 -18.75
CA ILE A 21 8.70 -5.09 -19.76
C ILE A 21 8.26 -4.39 -21.03
N GLY A 22 8.83 -4.79 -22.16
CA GLY A 22 8.50 -4.21 -23.43
C GLY A 22 8.58 -5.18 -24.58
N THR A 23 8.04 -4.73 -25.72
CA THR A 23 8.12 -5.45 -26.99
C THR A 23 8.43 -4.48 -28.14
N VAL A 24 9.28 -4.90 -29.04
CA VAL A 24 9.47 -4.26 -30.35
C VAL A 24 9.08 -5.26 -31.44
N LEU A 25 8.32 -4.78 -32.41
CA LEU A 25 7.76 -5.61 -33.48
C LEU A 25 8.21 -5.06 -34.83
N ALA A 26 8.53 -5.98 -35.78
CA ALA A 26 8.91 -5.65 -37.16
C ALA A 26 10.02 -4.58 -37.27
N CYS A 27 10.96 -4.57 -36.30
CA CYS A 27 12.00 -3.54 -36.20
C CYS A 27 13.35 -4.09 -36.66
N PRO A 28 13.99 -3.53 -37.70
CA PRO A 28 15.32 -3.97 -38.15
C PRO A 28 16.39 -3.86 -37.06
N ASP A 29 16.38 -2.77 -36.28
CA ASP A 29 17.36 -2.46 -35.23
C ASP A 29 16.82 -2.76 -33.82
N TRP A 30 16.16 -3.89 -33.69
CA TRP A 30 15.40 -4.29 -32.50
C TRP A 30 16.13 -4.16 -31.15
N PHE A 31 17.44 -4.55 -31.09
CA PHE A 31 18.23 -4.41 -29.87
C PHE A 31 18.51 -2.94 -29.51
N THR A 32 18.90 -2.14 -30.49
CA THR A 32 19.15 -0.72 -30.28
C THR A 32 17.90 0.02 -29.84
N GLN A 33 16.77 -0.30 -30.48
CA GLN A 33 15.47 0.28 -30.11
C GLN A 33 15.01 -0.16 -28.73
N ALA A 34 15.17 -1.45 -28.38
CA ALA A 34 14.84 -1.93 -27.04
C ALA A 34 15.68 -1.26 -25.95
N ALA A 35 16.99 -1.14 -26.17
CA ALA A 35 17.90 -0.44 -25.26
C ALA A 35 17.51 1.05 -25.09
N ALA A 36 17.24 1.74 -26.19
CA ALA A 36 16.84 3.14 -26.15
C ALA A 36 15.49 3.35 -25.41
N LEU A 37 14.51 2.46 -25.60
CA LEU A 37 13.24 2.50 -24.86
C LEU A 37 13.43 2.30 -23.35
N LEU A 38 14.30 1.34 -22.97
CA LEU A 38 14.62 1.10 -21.57
C LEU A 38 15.29 2.31 -20.93
N ASP A 39 16.35 2.84 -21.56
CA ASP A 39 17.08 4.00 -21.03
C ASP A 39 16.16 5.22 -20.92
N GLN A 40 15.39 5.52 -21.96
CA GLN A 40 14.42 6.61 -21.96
C GLN A 40 13.39 6.49 -20.83
N THR A 41 12.92 5.27 -20.55
CA THR A 41 11.91 5.04 -19.52
C THR A 41 12.52 5.13 -18.12
N PHE A 42 13.70 4.52 -17.89
CA PHE A 42 14.41 4.65 -16.61
C PHE A 42 14.90 6.09 -16.33
N ASP A 43 15.16 6.88 -17.36
CA ASP A 43 15.52 8.28 -17.18
C ASP A 43 14.31 9.16 -16.80
N ARG A 44 13.10 8.77 -17.21
CA ARG A 44 11.86 9.54 -16.97
C ARG A 44 11.13 9.16 -15.70
N TYR A 45 11.24 7.91 -15.25
CA TYR A 45 10.49 7.36 -14.13
C TYR A 45 11.41 6.86 -13.03
N GLU A 46 10.89 6.86 -11.81
CA GLU A 46 11.52 6.28 -10.63
C GLU A 46 10.50 5.58 -9.75
N MET A 47 10.95 4.63 -8.93
CA MET A 47 10.08 4.02 -7.92
C MET A 47 9.95 4.97 -6.73
N TYR A 48 8.70 5.36 -6.44
CA TYR A 48 8.36 6.17 -5.30
C TYR A 48 7.66 5.31 -4.25
N GLN A 49 8.17 5.31 -3.02
CA GLN A 49 7.54 4.65 -1.87
C GLN A 49 6.88 5.70 -0.99
N ALA A 50 5.55 5.70 -0.97
CA ALA A 50 4.75 6.64 -0.19
C ALA A 50 4.60 6.20 1.26
N MET A 51 4.48 4.88 1.51
CA MET A 51 4.30 4.29 2.83
C MET A 51 5.10 3.00 2.92
N ALA A 52 5.70 2.75 4.09
CA ALA A 52 6.44 1.52 4.34
C ALA A 52 5.52 0.38 4.81
N GLU A 53 6.00 -0.85 4.67
CA GLU A 53 5.37 -2.01 5.28
C GLU A 53 5.33 -1.86 6.81
N ASN A 54 4.21 -2.24 7.43
CA ASN A 54 3.96 -2.15 8.88
C ASN A 54 3.99 -0.72 9.46
N GLU A 55 4.01 0.30 8.62
CA GLU A 55 3.84 1.69 9.05
C GLU A 55 2.41 1.92 9.56
N THR A 56 2.28 2.63 10.69
CA THR A 56 0.96 3.06 11.20
C THR A 56 0.56 4.36 10.50
N VAL A 57 -0.44 4.28 9.64
CA VAL A 57 -0.86 5.38 8.76
C VAL A 57 -2.09 6.14 9.26
N ALA A 58 -2.84 5.54 10.18
CA ALA A 58 -4.02 6.15 10.79
C ALA A 58 -4.32 5.49 12.15
N GLN A 59 -5.21 6.11 12.91
CA GLN A 59 -5.84 5.53 14.09
C GLN A 59 -7.35 5.66 13.93
N LEU A 60 -8.08 4.57 14.22
CA LEU A 60 -9.54 4.53 14.16
C LEU A 60 -10.12 4.29 15.56
N PRO A 61 -11.23 4.96 15.88
CA PRO A 61 -11.98 4.66 17.09
C PRO A 61 -12.64 3.29 16.98
N VAL A 62 -12.74 2.60 18.12
CA VAL A 62 -13.36 1.27 18.24
C VAL A 62 -14.56 1.36 19.15
N LEU A 63 -15.74 1.01 18.62
CA LEU A 63 -16.98 0.95 19.37
C LEU A 63 -17.06 -0.40 20.11
N ASP A 64 -17.43 -0.36 21.39
CA ASP A 64 -17.60 -1.52 22.28
C ASP A 64 -16.35 -2.40 22.44
N GLY A 65 -15.14 -1.83 22.20
CA GLY A 65 -13.88 -2.52 22.30
C GLY A 65 -13.25 -2.47 23.70
N VAL A 66 -12.37 -3.44 23.99
CA VAL A 66 -11.50 -3.41 25.18
C VAL A 66 -10.48 -2.27 25.12
N THR A 67 -10.22 -1.74 23.93
CA THR A 67 -9.48 -0.50 23.68
C THR A 67 -10.35 0.44 22.86
N ASP A 68 -10.20 1.73 23.08
CA ASP A 68 -11.01 2.75 22.41
C ASP A 68 -10.45 3.14 21.03
N TRP A 69 -9.20 2.74 20.71
CA TRP A 69 -8.50 3.05 19.47
C TRP A 69 -7.68 1.87 18.97
N VAL A 70 -7.52 1.81 17.65
CA VAL A 70 -6.65 0.85 16.98
C VAL A 70 -5.85 1.54 15.87
N GLY A 71 -4.56 1.22 15.78
CA GLY A 71 -3.71 1.63 14.67
C GLY A 71 -4.12 0.92 13.38
N VAL A 72 -3.91 1.58 12.26
CA VAL A 72 -4.11 1.03 10.91
C VAL A 72 -2.76 0.93 10.21
N THR A 73 -2.44 -0.24 9.66
CA THR A 73 -1.14 -0.53 9.04
C THR A 73 -1.29 -1.14 7.65
N LEU A 74 -0.20 -1.13 6.91
CA LEU A 74 -0.07 -1.85 5.64
C LEU A 74 0.76 -3.12 5.86
N ARG A 75 0.49 -4.18 5.06
CA ARG A 75 1.30 -5.42 5.01
C ARG A 75 2.26 -5.45 3.84
N GLN A 76 2.15 -4.51 2.95
CA GLN A 76 3.02 -4.31 1.79
C GLN A 76 3.25 -2.80 1.64
N PRO A 77 4.43 -2.38 1.20
CA PRO A 77 4.67 -0.96 0.97
C PRO A 77 3.73 -0.43 -0.12
N LEU A 78 3.26 0.80 0.06
CA LEU A 78 2.57 1.52 -1.01
C LEU A 78 3.62 2.22 -1.85
N SER A 79 3.95 1.62 -2.98
CA SER A 79 4.97 2.12 -3.90
C SER A 79 4.56 1.92 -5.35
N GLY A 80 5.06 2.76 -6.24
CA GLY A 80 4.80 2.65 -7.66
C GLY A 80 5.69 3.57 -8.49
N PRO A 81 5.72 3.36 -9.83
CA PRO A 81 6.52 4.19 -10.72
C PRO A 81 5.86 5.57 -10.89
N VAL A 82 6.63 6.63 -10.66
CA VAL A 82 6.21 8.02 -10.88
C VAL A 82 7.18 8.71 -11.83
N ALA A 83 6.72 9.74 -12.53
CA ALA A 83 7.63 10.58 -13.32
C ALA A 83 8.58 11.33 -12.37
N LYS A 84 9.88 11.34 -12.70
CA LYS A 84 10.87 12.05 -11.89
C LYS A 84 10.51 13.51 -11.72
N GLY A 85 10.58 13.97 -10.47
CA GLY A 85 10.25 15.35 -10.11
C GLY A 85 8.77 15.61 -9.86
N THR A 86 7.88 14.59 -9.95
CA THR A 86 6.50 14.69 -9.49
C THR A 86 6.39 14.23 -8.03
N ILE A 87 5.44 14.84 -7.32
CA ILE A 87 5.10 14.44 -5.95
C ILE A 87 3.68 13.87 -5.99
N PRO A 88 3.52 12.54 -5.97
CA PRO A 88 2.21 11.93 -5.97
C PRO A 88 1.47 12.18 -4.65
N SER A 89 0.16 12.10 -4.67
CA SER A 89 -0.68 12.17 -3.47
C SER A 89 -1.09 10.79 -3.00
N VAL A 90 -1.43 10.69 -1.69
CA VAL A 90 -1.98 9.48 -1.11
C VAL A 90 -3.42 9.75 -0.69
N ARG A 91 -4.31 8.83 -1.07
CA ARG A 91 -5.71 8.80 -0.61
C ARG A 91 -5.91 7.58 0.27
N LEU A 92 -6.45 7.79 1.48
CA LEU A 92 -6.88 6.72 2.37
C LEU A 92 -8.40 6.65 2.34
N THR A 93 -8.93 5.45 2.10
CA THR A 93 -10.36 5.14 2.23
C THR A 93 -10.52 4.19 3.41
N LEU A 94 -11.08 4.71 4.51
CA LEU A 94 -11.24 4.02 5.79
C LEU A 94 -12.65 4.26 6.33
N PRO A 95 -13.21 3.34 7.14
CA PRO A 95 -14.41 3.61 7.92
C PRO A 95 -14.13 4.66 8.99
N GLU A 96 -15.15 5.39 9.41
CA GLU A 96 -15.02 6.38 10.49
C GLU A 96 -14.83 5.72 11.87
N ILE A 97 -15.40 4.54 12.07
CA ILE A 97 -15.36 3.77 13.32
C ILE A 97 -15.36 2.29 13.02
N LEU A 98 -14.71 1.49 13.85
CA LEU A 98 -14.74 0.02 13.80
C LEU A 98 -15.57 -0.53 14.95
N GLN A 99 -16.45 -1.53 14.66
CA GLN A 99 -17.10 -2.31 15.69
C GLN A 99 -16.11 -3.34 16.24
N ALA A 100 -15.98 -3.49 17.56
CA ALA A 100 -15.11 -4.49 18.18
C ALA A 100 -15.45 -5.93 17.77
N GLY A 101 -14.55 -6.86 18.06
CA GLY A 101 -14.68 -8.27 17.66
C GLY A 101 -13.96 -8.60 16.34
N PHE A 102 -13.11 -7.71 15.84
CA PHE A 102 -12.32 -7.93 14.64
C PHE A 102 -10.91 -8.48 14.91
N GLY A 103 -10.38 -9.19 13.93
CA GLY A 103 -9.00 -9.66 13.88
C GLY A 103 -8.12 -8.77 12.99
N THR A 104 -6.85 -9.15 12.89
CA THR A 104 -5.88 -8.43 12.03
C THR A 104 -5.91 -8.90 10.57
N GLN A 105 -6.62 -9.99 10.24
CA GLN A 105 -6.53 -10.63 8.92
C GLN A 105 -7.46 -10.01 7.86
N GLU A 106 -8.47 -9.29 8.28
CA GLU A 106 -9.46 -8.67 7.40
C GLU A 106 -9.07 -7.23 7.07
N ALA A 107 -9.09 -6.91 5.79
CA ALA A 107 -8.80 -5.54 5.34
C ALA A 107 -9.97 -4.63 5.70
N ILE A 108 -9.65 -3.46 6.27
CA ILE A 108 -10.64 -2.46 6.70
C ILE A 108 -10.65 -1.22 5.81
N GLY A 109 -9.75 -1.15 4.86
CA GLY A 109 -9.65 0.01 3.96
C GLY A 109 -8.61 -0.17 2.87
N VAL A 110 -8.41 0.89 2.11
CA VAL A 110 -7.49 0.96 0.98
C VAL A 110 -6.70 2.24 1.02
N ALA A 111 -5.40 2.15 0.74
CA ALA A 111 -4.53 3.29 0.44
C ALA A 111 -4.25 3.29 -1.07
N GLU A 112 -4.33 4.45 -1.69
CA GLU A 112 -4.08 4.65 -3.12
C GLU A 112 -2.96 5.67 -3.31
N LEU A 113 -2.00 5.35 -4.16
CA LEU A 113 -0.99 6.29 -4.64
C LEU A 113 -1.47 6.88 -5.97
N ILE A 114 -1.57 8.22 -6.04
CA ILE A 114 -2.22 8.93 -7.15
C ILE A 114 -1.24 9.95 -7.73
N ASP A 115 -1.04 9.91 -9.05
CA ASP A 115 -0.31 10.91 -9.82
C ASP A 115 -1.27 11.57 -10.84
N GLY A 116 -1.58 12.84 -10.62
CA GLY A 116 -2.66 13.52 -11.34
C GLY A 116 -4.02 12.85 -11.14
N ASP A 117 -4.62 12.34 -12.21
CA ASP A 117 -5.90 11.63 -12.18
C ASP A 117 -5.74 10.09 -12.17
N ALA A 118 -4.52 9.58 -12.20
CA ALA A 118 -4.23 8.16 -12.29
C ALA A 118 -3.89 7.54 -10.94
N THR A 119 -4.56 6.45 -10.57
CA THR A 119 -4.13 5.59 -9.46
C THR A 119 -3.00 4.70 -9.95
N ILE A 120 -1.79 4.90 -9.39
CA ILE A 120 -0.57 4.18 -9.76
C ILE A 120 -0.46 2.86 -9.02
N ALA A 121 -0.78 2.87 -7.71
CA ALA A 121 -0.70 1.70 -6.85
C ALA A 121 -1.79 1.74 -5.79
N THR A 122 -2.13 0.55 -5.28
CA THR A 122 -3.07 0.39 -4.18
C THR A 122 -2.50 -0.59 -3.16
N ALA A 123 -2.76 -0.34 -1.87
CA ALA A 123 -2.44 -1.25 -0.79
C ALA A 123 -3.65 -1.40 0.14
N LEU A 124 -3.87 -2.61 0.64
CA LEU A 124 -4.92 -2.88 1.62
C LEU A 124 -4.46 -2.45 3.02
N LEU A 125 -5.40 -1.92 3.79
CA LEU A 125 -5.20 -1.44 5.14
C LEU A 125 -5.81 -2.41 6.14
N TYR A 126 -5.09 -2.69 7.21
CA TYR A 126 -5.44 -3.68 8.22
C TYR A 126 -5.35 -3.08 9.62
N PRO A 127 -6.15 -3.58 10.59
CA PRO A 127 -5.92 -3.27 11.99
C PRO A 127 -4.53 -3.76 12.44
N ALA A 128 -3.79 -2.93 13.16
CA ALA A 128 -2.48 -3.29 13.70
C ALA A 128 -2.55 -4.39 14.77
N GLN A 129 -3.69 -4.48 15.45
CA GLN A 129 -3.97 -5.50 16.47
C GLN A 129 -5.45 -5.88 16.44
N SER A 130 -5.77 -7.09 16.96
CA SER A 130 -7.14 -7.50 17.20
C SER A 130 -7.72 -6.78 18.42
N VAL A 131 -9.00 -6.44 18.36
CA VAL A 131 -9.70 -5.83 19.48
C VAL A 131 -10.95 -6.66 19.82
N GLY A 132 -10.94 -7.27 21.00
CA GLY A 132 -12.08 -7.99 21.52
C GLY A 132 -13.21 -7.07 21.99
N GLU A 133 -14.41 -7.61 22.08
CA GLU A 133 -15.56 -6.90 22.62
C GLU A 133 -15.42 -6.66 24.13
N ARG A 134 -15.85 -5.50 24.60
CA ARG A 134 -15.93 -5.15 26.02
C ARG A 134 -17.15 -5.86 26.63
N THR A 135 -16.91 -6.94 27.35
CA THR A 135 -17.97 -7.63 28.10
C THR A 135 -18.22 -6.93 29.44
N PHE A 136 -19.44 -7.14 30.04
CA PHE A 136 -19.78 -6.58 31.35
C PHE A 136 -18.75 -6.93 32.44
N LEU A 137 -18.18 -8.14 32.38
CA LEU A 137 -17.14 -8.60 33.32
C LEU A 137 -15.80 -7.86 33.16
N THR A 138 -15.42 -7.49 31.94
CA THR A 138 -14.19 -6.69 31.68
C THR A 138 -14.36 -5.24 32.14
N GLY A 139 -15.57 -4.65 31.98
CA GLY A 139 -15.90 -3.33 32.47
C GLY A 139 -15.89 -3.24 34.01
N LEU A 140 -16.40 -4.29 34.69
CA LEU A 140 -16.39 -4.34 36.17
C LEU A 140 -14.95 -4.46 36.71
N GLY A 141 -14.09 -5.26 36.08
CA GLY A 141 -12.69 -5.42 36.46
C GLY A 141 -11.87 -4.11 36.30
N GLN A 142 -12.22 -3.31 35.31
CA GLN A 142 -11.59 -2.00 35.08
C GLN A 142 -12.06 -0.97 36.13
N ALA A 143 -13.37 -0.89 36.39
CA ALA A 143 -13.93 -0.01 37.40
C ALA A 143 -13.39 -0.30 38.81
N VAL A 144 -13.20 -1.59 39.15
CA VAL A 144 -12.59 -2.00 40.45
C VAL A 144 -11.12 -1.61 40.51
N ARG A 145 -10.36 -1.72 39.44
CA ARG A 145 -8.95 -1.28 39.38
C ARG A 145 -8.83 0.25 39.54
N ASP A 146 -9.66 1.00 38.80
CA ASP A 146 -9.66 2.47 38.87
C ASP A 146 -10.08 2.96 40.27
N TRP A 147 -11.01 2.26 40.93
CA TRP A 147 -11.40 2.57 42.29
C TRP A 147 -10.26 2.26 43.32
N LEU A 148 -9.50 1.18 43.12
CA LEU A 148 -8.36 0.83 43.99
C LEU A 148 -7.18 1.81 43.82
N VAL A 149 -6.98 2.42 42.65
CA VAL A 149 -5.91 3.41 42.39
C VAL A 149 -6.27 4.80 42.93
N LEU A 150 -7.54 5.14 43.06
CA LEU A 150 -8.03 6.41 43.61
C LEU A 150 -8.12 6.42 45.15
N GLY A 151 -7.79 5.31 45.80
CA GLY A 151 -7.89 5.12 47.23
C GLY A 151 -6.57 5.23 48.02
N GLU A 152 -5.48 5.76 47.39
CA GLU A 152 -4.22 6.11 48.08
C GLU A 152 -4.01 7.62 48.18
#